data_08a36612165a53cc81c5fcdaffb1c8ce
#
_entry.id   08a36612165a53cc81c5fcdaffb1c8ce
#
_cell.length_a   1.000
_cell.length_b   1.000
_cell.length_c   1.000
_cell.angle_alpha   90.00
_cell.angle_beta   90.00
_cell.angle_gamma   90.00
#
_symmetry.space_group_name_H-M   'P 1'
#
loop_
_entity.id
_entity.type
_entity.pdbx_description
1 polymer ?
#
loop_
_entity_poly.entity_id
_entity_poly.type
_entity_poly.pdbx_seq_one_letter_code
_entity_poly.pdbx_strand_id
1 'polypeptide(L)'
;MMDAPLQVSRILGHGATVHSSAEVVTWTGAEPRRMTYAEVARSAAQLAHALRDECGVTGDERVATFLWNNTEHLVAYFAVPSMGAVLHTLNIRLLPDQVAYIANHAQDRVVLVDTTLIPLLAKVIGDLTTVRHVVVVGGGDPAPLVAAAGDRISVHHWDALLAGKPDSYDWPDVDERSAAALCYTSGTTGNPKGVAYSHRSIYLHSLQVCMPESFSLGPKDRVLGIVPMFHAMSWGLPYAAFLCGASLLLPDRFLQAAPIAGMIAAERPTVAGAVPTIWTDLLAHLDSHDVDTSSLAEVIVGGSACPPALMHAFEERHGIRIIHAWGMTETSPLGSVARPPAGADEATAWRYRYTQGRVPAGVEARIVGPQGRRLPADGTSVGELEVRGPWVTGRYVGDETPDEETFRDGWLRTGDVGTLSPDGYLTLTDRAKDVIKSGGEWISSVELENALMAHSDVVEACVVGVPDQRWGERPLATVVLREGAKAGVAELRGFLAESVARWQLPERWAVIDAVPRTSVGKFDKKAVRARYAEGDLAVRELTSS
;
A
#
# COMPACT_ATOMS: atom_id res chain seq x y z
N MET A 1 -34.18 -14.69 4.60
CA MET A 1 -33.12 -14.04 3.78
C MET A 1 -32.50 -15.12 2.92
N MET A 2 -32.21 -14.84 1.66
CA MET A 2 -31.47 -15.78 0.81
C MET A 2 -30.00 -15.86 1.28
N ASP A 3 -29.47 -17.06 1.25
CA ASP A 3 -28.03 -17.31 1.46
C ASP A 3 -27.33 -17.12 0.11
N ALA A 4 -26.72 -15.96 -0.09
CA ALA A 4 -26.05 -15.59 -1.32
C ALA A 4 -24.62 -15.15 -0.99
N PRO A 5 -23.59 -15.93 -1.37
CA PRO A 5 -22.22 -15.67 -0.94
C PRO A 5 -21.66 -14.39 -1.54
N LEU A 6 -20.83 -13.68 -0.76
CA LEU A 6 -20.14 -12.45 -1.13
C LEU A 6 -18.86 -12.81 -1.90
N GLN A 7 -18.95 -12.92 -3.22
CA GLN A 7 -17.87 -13.40 -4.08
C GLN A 7 -17.31 -12.31 -4.99
N VAL A 8 -16.05 -12.42 -5.38
CA VAL A 8 -15.40 -11.54 -6.36
C VAL A 8 -16.09 -11.61 -7.73
N SER A 9 -16.57 -12.79 -8.14
CA SER A 9 -17.34 -12.97 -9.39
C SER A 9 -18.60 -12.10 -9.44
N ARG A 10 -19.23 -11.80 -8.29
CA ARG A 10 -20.39 -10.90 -8.22
C ARG A 10 -19.99 -9.43 -8.41
N ILE A 11 -18.81 -9.02 -7.93
CA ILE A 11 -18.27 -7.67 -8.23
C ILE A 11 -18.02 -7.56 -9.74
N LEU A 12 -17.35 -8.56 -10.33
CA LEU A 12 -17.09 -8.63 -11.78
C LEU A 12 -18.40 -8.56 -12.59
N GLY A 13 -19.36 -9.42 -12.25
CA GLY A 13 -20.65 -9.48 -12.94
C GLY A 13 -21.44 -8.18 -12.82
N HIS A 14 -21.47 -7.57 -11.65
CA HIS A 14 -22.13 -6.26 -11.43
C HIS A 14 -21.48 -5.17 -12.27
N GLY A 15 -20.15 -5.00 -12.19
CA GLY A 15 -19.42 -4.02 -12.98
C GLY A 15 -19.62 -4.21 -14.49
N ALA A 16 -19.52 -5.46 -14.97
CA ALA A 16 -19.66 -5.77 -16.40
C ALA A 16 -21.07 -5.54 -16.96
N THR A 17 -22.12 -5.60 -16.13
CA THR A 17 -23.52 -5.47 -16.59
C THR A 17 -24.09 -4.08 -16.28
N VAL A 18 -23.97 -3.63 -15.04
CA VAL A 18 -24.55 -2.34 -14.60
C VAL A 18 -23.69 -1.15 -15.01
N HIS A 19 -22.38 -1.34 -15.00
CA HIS A 19 -21.39 -0.32 -15.33
C HIS A 19 -20.57 -0.68 -16.57
N SER A 20 -21.18 -1.37 -17.53
CA SER A 20 -20.54 -1.99 -18.69
C SER A 20 -19.66 -1.04 -19.51
N SER A 21 -19.99 0.26 -19.56
CA SER A 21 -19.28 1.29 -20.31
C SER A 21 -18.24 2.07 -19.48
N ALA A 22 -18.11 1.81 -18.17
CA ALA A 22 -17.05 2.40 -17.37
C ALA A 22 -15.69 1.96 -17.92
N GLU A 23 -14.70 2.85 -17.87
CA GLU A 23 -13.41 2.66 -18.54
C GLU A 23 -12.32 2.16 -17.59
N VAL A 24 -11.47 1.29 -18.13
CA VAL A 24 -10.13 1.01 -17.62
C VAL A 24 -9.13 1.56 -18.62
N VAL A 25 -8.29 2.47 -18.18
CA VAL A 25 -7.28 3.12 -19.01
C VAL A 25 -5.89 2.73 -18.50
N THR A 26 -5.09 2.09 -19.34
CA THR A 26 -3.68 1.81 -19.05
C THR A 26 -2.80 2.83 -19.76
N TRP A 27 -2.02 3.58 -19.00
CA TRP A 27 -1.04 4.52 -19.53
C TRP A 27 0.14 3.78 -20.14
N THR A 28 0.56 4.20 -21.35
CA THR A 28 1.65 3.54 -22.09
C THR A 28 2.88 4.41 -22.27
N GLY A 29 2.80 5.65 -21.81
CA GLY A 29 3.79 6.70 -22.12
C GLY A 29 3.56 7.39 -23.48
N ALA A 30 2.58 6.89 -24.25
CA ALA A 30 2.11 7.43 -25.52
C ALA A 30 0.57 7.47 -25.49
N GLU A 31 -0.10 7.00 -26.54
CA GLU A 31 -1.55 6.87 -26.53
C GLU A 31 -2.00 5.77 -25.55
N PRO A 32 -2.89 6.06 -24.58
CA PRO A 32 -3.30 5.10 -23.58
C PRO A 32 -4.18 4.00 -24.19
N ARG A 33 -4.04 2.77 -23.67
CA ARG A 33 -4.95 1.66 -24.02
C ARG A 33 -6.21 1.76 -23.17
N ARG A 34 -7.37 1.52 -23.79
CA ARG A 34 -8.68 1.60 -23.15
C ARG A 34 -9.44 0.30 -23.30
N MET A 35 -10.10 -0.11 -22.24
CA MET A 35 -11.08 -1.18 -22.22
C MET A 35 -12.28 -0.75 -21.39
N THR A 36 -13.45 -1.21 -21.77
CA THR A 36 -14.66 -1.10 -20.93
C THR A 36 -14.70 -2.22 -19.90
N TYR A 37 -15.49 -2.06 -18.84
CA TYR A 37 -15.70 -3.11 -17.85
C TYR A 37 -16.27 -4.39 -18.46
N ALA A 38 -17.14 -4.26 -19.47
CA ALA A 38 -17.63 -5.42 -20.25
C ALA A 38 -16.49 -6.15 -20.98
N GLU A 39 -15.52 -5.42 -21.54
CA GLU A 39 -14.36 -6.02 -22.21
C GLU A 39 -13.40 -6.68 -21.22
N VAL A 40 -13.16 -6.06 -20.06
CA VAL A 40 -12.38 -6.68 -18.98
C VAL A 40 -13.02 -8.00 -18.53
N ALA A 41 -14.35 -8.05 -18.38
CA ALA A 41 -15.05 -9.28 -18.00
C ALA A 41 -14.95 -10.39 -19.06
N ARG A 42 -15.02 -10.03 -20.36
CA ARG A 42 -14.77 -11.00 -21.45
C ARG A 42 -13.33 -11.55 -21.40
N SER A 43 -12.36 -10.66 -21.22
CA SER A 43 -10.95 -11.07 -21.09
C SER A 43 -10.72 -11.92 -19.84
N ALA A 44 -11.42 -11.63 -18.73
CA ALA A 44 -11.36 -12.44 -17.52
C ALA A 44 -11.92 -13.86 -17.75
N ALA A 45 -13.00 -14.00 -18.50
CA ALA A 45 -13.54 -15.30 -18.91
C ALA A 45 -12.55 -16.07 -19.80
N GLN A 46 -11.95 -15.41 -20.78
CA GLN A 46 -10.94 -16.02 -21.66
C GLN A 46 -9.71 -16.49 -20.85
N LEU A 47 -9.22 -15.67 -19.90
CA LEU A 47 -8.11 -16.05 -19.03
C LEU A 47 -8.49 -17.25 -18.15
N ALA A 48 -9.69 -17.28 -17.58
CA ALA A 48 -10.14 -18.41 -16.77
C ALA A 48 -10.17 -19.73 -17.56
N HIS A 49 -10.69 -19.70 -18.80
CA HIS A 49 -10.63 -20.86 -19.70
C HIS A 49 -9.18 -21.27 -19.99
N ALA A 50 -8.32 -20.31 -20.30
CA ALA A 50 -6.91 -20.58 -20.61
C ALA A 50 -6.16 -21.19 -19.40
N LEU A 51 -6.35 -20.64 -18.21
CA LEU A 51 -5.75 -21.17 -16.97
C LEU A 51 -6.23 -22.59 -16.67
N ARG A 52 -7.52 -22.87 -16.87
CA ARG A 52 -8.07 -24.20 -16.67
C ARG A 52 -7.55 -25.20 -17.71
N ASP A 53 -7.66 -24.86 -18.99
CA ASP A 53 -7.45 -25.81 -20.08
C ASP A 53 -5.96 -26.04 -20.36
N GLU A 54 -5.13 -25.00 -20.30
CA GLU A 54 -3.72 -25.06 -20.68
C GLU A 54 -2.76 -25.15 -19.46
N CYS A 55 -3.16 -24.56 -18.30
CA CYS A 55 -2.33 -24.56 -17.11
C CYS A 55 -2.82 -25.52 -16.02
N GLY A 56 -3.99 -26.15 -16.22
CA GLY A 56 -4.58 -27.11 -15.29
C GLY A 56 -4.98 -26.52 -13.94
N VAL A 57 -5.36 -25.23 -13.92
CA VAL A 57 -5.89 -24.56 -12.72
C VAL A 57 -7.37 -24.90 -12.58
N THR A 58 -7.73 -25.60 -11.51
CA THR A 58 -9.09 -26.12 -11.31
C THR A 58 -9.80 -25.54 -10.08
N GLY A 59 -9.07 -24.91 -9.17
CA GLY A 59 -9.56 -24.28 -7.94
C GLY A 59 -8.42 -24.24 -6.93
N ASP A 60 -8.45 -23.40 -5.95
CA ASP A 60 -7.49 -23.25 -4.82
C ASP A 60 -5.97 -23.22 -5.18
N GLU A 61 -5.60 -23.40 -6.46
CA GLU A 61 -4.22 -23.20 -6.88
C GLU A 61 -3.87 -21.71 -6.91
N ARG A 62 -2.59 -21.42 -6.68
CA ARG A 62 -2.09 -20.03 -6.67
C ARG A 62 -1.63 -19.66 -8.08
N VAL A 63 -2.20 -18.57 -8.58
CA VAL A 63 -1.79 -17.91 -9.82
C VAL A 63 -1.13 -16.59 -9.43
N ALA A 64 0.20 -16.56 -9.58
CA ALA A 64 0.98 -15.40 -9.24
C ALA A 64 0.99 -14.36 -10.36
N THR A 65 1.10 -13.08 -9.99
CA THR A 65 1.32 -11.97 -10.92
C THR A 65 2.64 -11.27 -10.61
N PHE A 66 3.47 -11.08 -11.61
CA PHE A 66 4.69 -10.30 -11.59
C PHE A 66 4.54 -9.20 -12.64
N LEU A 67 3.60 -8.27 -12.36
CA LEU A 67 3.05 -7.31 -13.31
C LEU A 67 3.05 -5.88 -12.73
N TRP A 68 3.02 -4.89 -13.62
CA TRP A 68 2.74 -3.50 -13.31
C TRP A 68 1.24 -3.24 -13.09
N ASN A 69 0.88 -2.00 -12.82
CA ASN A 69 -0.51 -1.56 -12.72
C ASN A 69 -1.10 -1.38 -14.13
N ASN A 70 -1.60 -2.44 -14.74
CA ASN A 70 -2.16 -2.44 -16.09
C ASN A 70 -3.43 -3.29 -16.19
N THR A 71 -4.04 -3.26 -17.36
CA THR A 71 -5.31 -3.95 -17.62
C THR A 71 -5.17 -5.46 -17.49
N GLU A 72 -4.07 -6.06 -17.90
CA GLU A 72 -3.85 -7.52 -17.81
C GLU A 72 -3.76 -7.98 -16.35
N HIS A 73 -3.13 -7.17 -15.50
CA HIS A 73 -3.13 -7.41 -14.05
C HIS A 73 -4.55 -7.32 -13.48
N LEU A 74 -5.34 -6.32 -13.92
CA LEU A 74 -6.75 -6.19 -13.52
C LEU A 74 -7.60 -7.38 -14.00
N VAL A 75 -7.38 -7.86 -15.20
CA VAL A 75 -8.05 -9.08 -15.72
C VAL A 75 -7.74 -10.27 -14.80
N ALA A 76 -6.49 -10.45 -14.37
CA ALA A 76 -6.12 -11.49 -13.42
C ALA A 76 -6.79 -11.32 -12.05
N TYR A 77 -6.94 -10.07 -11.55
CA TYR A 77 -7.64 -9.75 -10.30
C TYR A 77 -9.07 -10.28 -10.27
N PHE A 78 -9.72 -10.34 -11.43
CA PHE A 78 -11.08 -10.86 -11.51
C PHE A 78 -11.14 -12.32 -11.95
N ALA A 79 -10.36 -12.70 -12.95
CA ALA A 79 -10.41 -14.07 -13.48
C ALA A 79 -10.04 -15.12 -12.44
N VAL A 80 -8.89 -14.92 -11.78
CA VAL A 80 -8.33 -15.94 -10.87
C VAL A 80 -9.24 -16.22 -9.68
N PRO A 81 -9.65 -15.24 -8.87
CA PRO A 81 -10.55 -15.53 -7.75
C PRO A 81 -11.95 -15.95 -8.22
N SER A 82 -12.47 -15.42 -9.34
CA SER A 82 -13.80 -15.79 -9.80
C SER A 82 -13.90 -17.24 -10.26
N MET A 83 -12.81 -17.85 -10.73
CA MET A 83 -12.80 -19.28 -11.09
C MET A 83 -12.55 -20.22 -9.89
N GLY A 84 -12.35 -19.65 -8.67
CA GLY A 84 -12.11 -20.40 -7.44
C GLY A 84 -10.62 -20.61 -7.12
N ALA A 85 -9.70 -20.05 -7.92
CA ALA A 85 -8.27 -20.05 -7.66
C ALA A 85 -7.86 -18.85 -6.77
N VAL A 86 -6.61 -18.81 -6.33
CA VAL A 86 -6.11 -17.75 -5.44
C VAL A 86 -5.11 -16.88 -6.18
N LEU A 87 -5.42 -15.60 -6.32
CA LEU A 87 -4.49 -14.62 -6.90
C LEU A 87 -3.36 -14.32 -5.91
N HIS A 88 -2.10 -14.47 -6.33
CA HIS A 88 -0.96 -14.08 -5.51
C HIS A 88 -0.19 -12.95 -6.19
N THR A 89 -0.20 -11.77 -5.59
CA THR A 89 0.48 -10.60 -6.16
C THR A 89 1.92 -10.51 -5.65
N LEU A 90 2.89 -10.89 -6.50
CA LEU A 90 4.31 -10.84 -6.19
C LEU A 90 4.84 -9.41 -6.24
N ASN A 91 5.51 -8.99 -5.19
CA ASN A 91 6.15 -7.68 -5.17
C ASN A 91 7.42 -7.68 -6.05
N ILE A 92 7.34 -7.01 -7.19
CA ILE A 92 8.38 -6.92 -8.22
C ILE A 92 9.65 -6.17 -7.77
N ARG A 93 9.63 -5.56 -6.59
CA ARG A 93 10.74 -4.76 -6.02
C ARG A 93 11.52 -5.51 -4.94
N LEU A 94 11.14 -6.75 -4.64
CA LEU A 94 11.86 -7.58 -3.68
C LEU A 94 13.16 -8.12 -4.29
N LEU A 95 14.08 -8.50 -3.41
CA LEU A 95 15.30 -9.20 -3.81
C LEU A 95 14.95 -10.61 -4.34
N PRO A 96 15.79 -11.19 -5.23
CA PRO A 96 15.55 -12.48 -5.86
C PRO A 96 15.20 -13.61 -4.86
N ASP A 97 15.97 -13.75 -3.81
CA ASP A 97 15.78 -14.76 -2.76
C ASP A 97 14.47 -14.57 -1.99
N GLN A 98 14.02 -13.33 -1.79
CA GLN A 98 12.72 -13.05 -1.18
C GLN A 98 11.57 -13.43 -2.13
N VAL A 99 11.70 -13.14 -3.43
CA VAL A 99 10.72 -13.56 -4.45
C VAL A 99 10.63 -15.08 -4.50
N ALA A 100 11.77 -15.78 -4.53
CA ALA A 100 11.81 -17.24 -4.51
C ALA A 100 11.15 -17.81 -3.24
N TYR A 101 11.46 -17.22 -2.08
CA TYR A 101 10.86 -17.62 -0.80
C TYR A 101 9.34 -17.51 -0.83
N ILE A 102 8.79 -16.33 -1.18
CA ILE A 102 7.34 -16.12 -1.13
C ILE A 102 6.59 -16.95 -2.16
N ALA A 103 7.12 -17.10 -3.38
CA ALA A 103 6.51 -17.92 -4.42
C ALA A 103 6.46 -19.40 -4.04
N ASN A 104 7.54 -19.93 -3.46
CA ASN A 104 7.58 -21.31 -2.99
C ASN A 104 6.72 -21.53 -1.74
N HIS A 105 6.71 -20.58 -0.81
CA HIS A 105 5.87 -20.64 0.39
C HIS A 105 4.38 -20.59 0.05
N ALA A 106 4.00 -19.74 -0.90
CA ALA A 106 2.63 -19.69 -1.43
C ALA A 106 2.29 -20.91 -2.29
N GLN A 107 3.29 -21.67 -2.76
CA GLN A 107 3.12 -22.78 -3.71
C GLN A 107 2.53 -22.31 -5.05
N ASP A 108 3.05 -21.25 -5.61
CA ASP A 108 2.59 -20.70 -6.89
C ASP A 108 2.73 -21.74 -8.01
N ARG A 109 1.68 -21.94 -8.77
CA ARG A 109 1.63 -22.89 -9.90
C ARG A 109 1.86 -22.21 -11.24
N VAL A 110 1.30 -21.02 -11.41
CA VAL A 110 1.40 -20.18 -12.62
C VAL A 110 1.95 -18.82 -12.24
N VAL A 111 2.78 -18.22 -13.11
CA VAL A 111 3.23 -16.83 -12.97
C VAL A 111 2.86 -16.06 -14.23
N LEU A 112 2.08 -15.00 -14.09
CA LEU A 112 1.85 -14.00 -15.14
C LEU A 112 2.95 -12.94 -15.02
N VAL A 113 3.73 -12.68 -16.07
CA VAL A 113 4.87 -11.76 -16.02
C VAL A 113 4.79 -10.72 -17.13
N ASP A 114 5.00 -9.44 -16.77
CA ASP A 114 5.19 -8.39 -17.77
C ASP A 114 6.52 -8.57 -18.51
N THR A 115 6.50 -8.37 -19.82
CA THR A 115 7.68 -8.54 -20.68
C THR A 115 8.88 -7.73 -20.20
N THR A 116 8.67 -6.54 -19.65
CA THR A 116 9.75 -5.67 -19.12
C THR A 116 10.37 -6.19 -17.82
N LEU A 117 9.68 -7.11 -17.13
CA LEU A 117 10.10 -7.74 -15.87
C LEU A 117 10.74 -9.13 -16.09
N ILE A 118 10.78 -9.63 -17.33
CA ILE A 118 11.44 -10.91 -17.67
C ILE A 118 12.87 -10.98 -17.12
N PRO A 119 13.74 -9.95 -17.23
CA PRO A 119 15.09 -10.01 -16.70
C PRO A 119 15.18 -10.20 -15.18
N LEU A 120 14.16 -9.75 -14.44
CA LEU A 120 14.07 -9.96 -13.00
C LEU A 120 13.59 -11.37 -12.67
N LEU A 121 12.50 -11.83 -13.31
CA LEU A 121 11.97 -13.17 -13.08
C LEU A 121 12.96 -14.26 -13.53
N ALA A 122 13.70 -14.08 -14.62
CA ALA A 122 14.69 -15.03 -15.12
C ALA A 122 15.82 -15.32 -14.10
N LYS A 123 16.11 -14.37 -13.19
CA LYS A 123 17.11 -14.57 -12.12
C LYS A 123 16.67 -15.56 -11.05
N VAL A 124 15.36 -15.79 -10.90
CA VAL A 124 14.78 -16.59 -9.80
C VAL A 124 13.97 -17.77 -10.27
N ILE A 125 13.58 -17.81 -11.55
CA ILE A 125 12.65 -18.83 -12.09
C ILE A 125 13.15 -20.26 -11.88
N GLY A 126 14.46 -20.46 -11.88
CA GLY A 126 15.10 -21.74 -11.59
C GLY A 126 14.85 -22.23 -10.16
N ASP A 127 14.69 -21.33 -9.22
CA ASP A 127 14.47 -21.60 -7.79
C ASP A 127 12.99 -21.74 -7.43
N LEU A 128 12.07 -21.45 -8.36
CA LEU A 128 10.62 -21.59 -8.16
C LEU A 128 10.20 -23.05 -8.32
N THR A 129 10.18 -23.80 -7.23
CA THR A 129 10.03 -25.26 -7.24
C THR A 129 8.62 -25.75 -7.60
N THR A 130 7.58 -24.94 -7.37
CA THR A 130 6.16 -25.29 -7.59
C THR A 130 5.61 -24.78 -8.92
N VAL A 131 6.23 -23.75 -9.51
CA VAL A 131 5.80 -23.15 -10.78
C VAL A 131 5.94 -24.17 -11.93
N ARG A 132 4.91 -24.25 -12.75
CA ARG A 132 4.84 -25.12 -13.95
C ARG A 132 4.57 -24.33 -15.22
N HIS A 133 3.94 -23.16 -15.12
CA HIS A 133 3.59 -22.34 -16.26
C HIS A 133 3.98 -20.89 -16.01
N VAL A 134 4.47 -20.23 -17.05
CA VAL A 134 4.67 -18.78 -17.07
C VAL A 134 3.93 -18.21 -18.27
N VAL A 135 3.15 -17.15 -18.07
CA VAL A 135 2.44 -16.44 -19.12
C VAL A 135 3.04 -15.05 -19.27
N VAL A 136 3.63 -14.78 -20.42
CA VAL A 136 4.26 -13.49 -20.73
C VAL A 136 3.20 -12.53 -21.26
N VAL A 137 3.06 -11.39 -20.60
CA VAL A 137 2.19 -10.29 -20.97
C VAL A 137 3.00 -9.25 -21.74
N GLY A 138 2.50 -8.87 -22.92
CA GLY A 138 3.15 -7.94 -23.85
C GLY A 138 4.04 -8.62 -24.89
N GLY A 139 4.50 -7.83 -25.87
CA GLY A 139 5.15 -8.29 -27.11
C GLY A 139 6.68 -8.46 -27.03
N GLY A 140 7.24 -8.85 -25.87
CA GLY A 140 8.68 -9.03 -25.73
C GLY A 140 9.20 -10.43 -26.06
N ASP A 141 10.53 -10.55 -26.17
CA ASP A 141 11.21 -11.83 -26.38
C ASP A 141 11.26 -12.65 -25.06
N PRO A 142 10.64 -13.84 -24.98
CA PRO A 142 10.69 -14.69 -23.80
C PRO A 142 11.97 -15.54 -23.71
N ALA A 143 12.86 -15.51 -24.70
CA ALA A 143 14.02 -16.40 -24.77
C ALA A 143 14.87 -16.42 -23.50
N PRO A 144 15.18 -15.29 -22.81
CA PRO A 144 15.92 -15.33 -21.55
C PRO A 144 15.19 -16.11 -20.45
N LEU A 145 13.86 -16.02 -20.41
CA LEU A 145 13.03 -16.74 -19.44
C LEU A 145 12.96 -18.23 -19.78
N VAL A 146 12.77 -18.57 -21.06
CA VAL A 146 12.76 -19.97 -21.54
C VAL A 146 14.08 -20.64 -21.20
N ALA A 147 15.20 -19.96 -21.47
CA ALA A 147 16.53 -20.50 -21.18
C ALA A 147 16.75 -20.74 -19.67
N ALA A 148 16.25 -19.85 -18.81
CA ALA A 148 16.38 -19.97 -17.36
C ALA A 148 15.40 -20.98 -16.75
N ALA A 149 14.21 -21.14 -17.33
CA ALA A 149 13.15 -22.04 -16.86
C ALA A 149 13.45 -23.53 -17.14
N GLY A 150 14.18 -23.83 -18.24
CA GLY A 150 14.43 -25.17 -18.72
C GLY A 150 13.12 -25.91 -19.08
N ASP A 151 13.20 -27.24 -19.25
CA ASP A 151 12.05 -28.08 -19.67
C ASP A 151 10.96 -28.26 -18.60
N ARG A 152 11.19 -27.78 -17.37
CA ARG A 152 10.27 -27.96 -16.24
C ARG A 152 9.08 -27.03 -16.29
N ILE A 153 9.20 -25.88 -16.96
CA ILE A 153 8.21 -24.81 -16.98
C ILE A 153 7.80 -24.52 -18.42
N SER A 154 6.51 -24.57 -18.69
CA SER A 154 5.94 -24.16 -19.98
C SER A 154 5.78 -22.64 -20.02
N VAL A 155 6.29 -22.00 -21.08
CA VAL A 155 6.18 -20.56 -21.29
C VAL A 155 5.15 -20.28 -22.38
N HIS A 156 4.18 -19.44 -22.08
CA HIS A 156 3.08 -19.06 -22.96
C HIS A 156 3.12 -17.54 -23.21
N HIS A 157 2.53 -17.09 -24.30
CA HIS A 157 2.24 -15.69 -24.55
C HIS A 157 0.77 -15.41 -24.29
N TRP A 158 0.46 -14.31 -23.62
CA TRP A 158 -0.88 -13.88 -23.22
C TRP A 158 -1.86 -13.90 -24.38
N ASP A 159 -1.56 -13.18 -25.47
CA ASP A 159 -2.47 -13.07 -26.61
C ASP A 159 -2.73 -14.41 -27.30
N ALA A 160 -1.70 -15.23 -27.44
CA ALA A 160 -1.83 -16.56 -28.02
C ALA A 160 -2.62 -17.52 -27.11
N LEU A 161 -2.42 -17.41 -25.80
CA LEU A 161 -3.07 -18.24 -24.79
C LEU A 161 -4.58 -17.96 -24.72
N LEU A 162 -4.99 -16.70 -24.87
CA LEU A 162 -6.38 -16.27 -24.85
C LEU A 162 -7.08 -16.40 -26.19
N ALA A 163 -6.34 -16.51 -27.30
CA ALA A 163 -6.91 -16.56 -28.64
C ALA A 163 -7.91 -17.72 -28.81
N GLY A 164 -9.12 -17.36 -29.25
CA GLY A 164 -10.19 -18.33 -29.49
C GLY A 164 -10.85 -18.92 -28.23
N LYS A 165 -10.44 -18.50 -27.03
CA LYS A 165 -11.14 -18.91 -25.80
C LYS A 165 -12.50 -18.21 -25.71
N PRO A 166 -13.55 -18.89 -25.14
CA PRO A 166 -14.85 -18.28 -24.94
C PRO A 166 -14.78 -17.01 -24.08
N ASP A 167 -15.58 -16.00 -24.40
CA ASP A 167 -15.68 -14.72 -23.72
C ASP A 167 -16.71 -14.68 -22.59
N SER A 168 -17.26 -15.84 -22.24
CA SER A 168 -18.11 -16.08 -21.09
C SER A 168 -17.61 -17.29 -20.31
N TYR A 169 -17.78 -17.28 -18.99
CA TYR A 169 -17.37 -18.36 -18.10
C TYR A 169 -18.48 -18.65 -17.09
N ASP A 170 -18.73 -19.90 -16.82
CA ASP A 170 -19.66 -20.33 -15.79
C ASP A 170 -18.94 -20.31 -14.43
N TRP A 171 -18.99 -19.15 -13.78
CA TRP A 171 -18.27 -18.91 -12.52
C TRP A 171 -18.81 -19.81 -11.41
N PRO A 172 -17.97 -20.65 -10.77
CA PRO A 172 -18.42 -21.52 -9.69
C PRO A 172 -18.89 -20.73 -8.47
N ASP A 173 -19.87 -21.28 -7.76
CA ASP A 173 -20.16 -20.85 -6.41
C ASP A 173 -19.09 -21.37 -5.46
N VAL A 174 -18.30 -20.44 -4.89
CA VAL A 174 -17.26 -20.75 -3.90
C VAL A 174 -17.68 -20.25 -2.53
N ASP A 175 -17.16 -20.85 -1.46
CA ASP A 175 -17.37 -20.34 -0.10
C ASP A 175 -16.76 -18.93 0.01
N GLU A 176 -17.55 -17.96 0.44
CA GLU A 176 -17.11 -16.58 0.62
C GLU A 176 -15.94 -16.41 1.61
N ARG A 177 -15.69 -17.43 2.45
CA ARG A 177 -14.59 -17.48 3.42
C ARG A 177 -13.31 -18.07 2.82
N SER A 178 -13.39 -18.71 1.64
CA SER A 178 -12.20 -19.21 0.96
C SER A 178 -11.28 -18.05 0.53
N ALA A 179 -9.99 -18.35 0.39
CA ALA A 179 -9.02 -17.38 -0.07
C ALA A 179 -9.31 -16.98 -1.53
N ALA A 180 -9.34 -15.70 -1.80
CA ALA A 180 -9.45 -15.11 -3.14
C ALA A 180 -8.11 -14.53 -3.59
N ALA A 181 -7.33 -13.98 -2.64
CA ALA A 181 -6.02 -13.41 -2.93
C ALA A 181 -5.03 -13.60 -1.78
N LEU A 182 -3.74 -13.53 -2.12
CA LEU A 182 -2.61 -13.52 -1.19
C LEU A 182 -1.79 -12.25 -1.38
N CYS A 183 -1.43 -11.63 -0.26
CA CYS A 183 -0.45 -10.55 -0.22
C CYS A 183 0.61 -10.87 0.84
N TYR A 184 1.89 -10.64 0.52
CA TYR A 184 2.96 -10.79 1.49
C TYR A 184 3.37 -9.45 2.08
N THR A 185 3.63 -9.42 3.39
CA THR A 185 4.19 -8.26 4.06
C THR A 185 5.64 -8.07 3.67
N SER A 186 6.18 -6.85 3.82
CA SER A 186 7.56 -6.53 3.45
C SER A 186 8.63 -7.11 4.38
N GLY A 187 8.24 -7.87 5.42
CA GLY A 187 9.15 -8.63 6.27
C GLY A 187 10.23 -7.80 6.98
N THR A 188 9.85 -6.69 7.64
CA THR A 188 10.83 -5.83 8.34
C THR A 188 11.55 -6.51 9.52
N THR A 189 11.05 -7.66 9.99
CA THR A 189 11.58 -8.38 11.17
C THR A 189 11.85 -9.87 10.92
N GLY A 190 11.92 -10.31 9.67
CA GLY A 190 12.12 -11.72 9.32
C GLY A 190 11.68 -11.99 7.89
N ASN A 191 11.36 -13.25 7.58
CA ASN A 191 10.77 -13.61 6.29
C ASN A 191 9.41 -12.94 6.10
N PRO A 192 9.06 -12.52 4.88
CA PRO A 192 7.73 -12.01 4.56
C PRO A 192 6.63 -12.99 4.99
N LYS A 193 5.57 -12.47 5.62
CA LYS A 193 4.42 -13.25 6.06
C LYS A 193 3.27 -13.11 5.08
N GLY A 194 2.62 -14.21 4.70
CA GLY A 194 1.50 -14.24 3.77
C GLY A 194 0.18 -13.95 4.48
N VAL A 195 -0.62 -13.05 3.90
CA VAL A 195 -1.98 -12.74 4.36
C VAL A 195 -2.97 -13.14 3.28
N ALA A 196 -3.91 -14.01 3.64
CA ALA A 196 -4.98 -14.43 2.74
C ALA A 196 -6.20 -13.50 2.88
N TYR A 197 -6.64 -12.95 1.76
CA TYR A 197 -7.89 -12.20 1.66
C TYR A 197 -8.98 -13.14 1.15
N SER A 198 -10.07 -13.26 1.88
CA SER A 198 -11.22 -14.04 1.45
C SER A 198 -12.08 -13.25 0.45
N HIS A 199 -12.91 -13.95 -0.32
CA HIS A 199 -13.93 -13.32 -1.16
C HIS A 199 -14.79 -12.34 -0.35
N ARG A 200 -15.23 -12.77 0.83
CA ARG A 200 -16.01 -11.95 1.77
C ARG A 200 -15.25 -10.70 2.21
N SER A 201 -13.97 -10.82 2.59
CA SER A 201 -13.18 -9.67 3.04
C SER A 201 -13.01 -8.65 1.92
N ILE A 202 -12.71 -9.08 0.69
CA ILE A 202 -12.61 -8.22 -0.49
C ILE A 202 -13.95 -7.51 -0.77
N TYR A 203 -15.05 -8.24 -0.72
CA TYR A 203 -16.38 -7.67 -1.02
C TYR A 203 -16.79 -6.59 0.00
N LEU A 204 -16.70 -6.90 1.30
CA LEU A 204 -17.05 -5.97 2.37
C LEU A 204 -16.11 -4.77 2.42
N HIS A 205 -14.80 -5.00 2.25
CA HIS A 205 -13.82 -3.93 2.14
C HIS A 205 -14.14 -2.98 0.96
N SER A 206 -14.50 -3.52 -0.22
CA SER A 206 -14.85 -2.72 -1.39
C SER A 206 -16.10 -1.87 -1.15
N LEU A 207 -17.11 -2.41 -0.48
CA LEU A 207 -18.28 -1.62 -0.05
C LEU A 207 -17.87 -0.48 0.87
N GLN A 208 -17.01 -0.75 1.87
CA GLN A 208 -16.55 0.26 2.80
C GLN A 208 -15.73 1.36 2.11
N VAL A 209 -14.87 1.02 1.14
CA VAL A 209 -14.11 2.00 0.35
C VAL A 209 -15.03 2.97 -0.40
N CYS A 210 -16.17 2.49 -0.90
CA CYS A 210 -17.16 3.33 -1.58
C CYS A 210 -17.98 4.23 -0.64
N MET A 211 -17.99 3.96 0.67
CA MET A 211 -18.77 4.76 1.63
C MET A 211 -18.27 6.20 1.74
N PRO A 212 -19.19 7.18 1.98
CA PRO A 212 -18.83 8.61 2.09
C PRO A 212 -17.78 8.93 3.16
N GLU A 213 -17.73 8.16 4.24
CA GLU A 213 -16.75 8.31 5.33
C GLU A 213 -15.41 7.64 5.05
N SER A 214 -15.25 6.98 3.88
CA SER A 214 -14.01 6.39 3.40
C SER A 214 -13.49 7.15 2.18
N PHE A 215 -13.33 6.50 1.02
CA PHE A 215 -12.85 7.17 -0.18
C PHE A 215 -13.97 7.82 -0.99
N SER A 216 -15.23 7.53 -0.66
CA SER A 216 -16.42 8.15 -1.25
C SER A 216 -16.52 7.97 -2.76
N LEU A 217 -16.16 6.78 -3.26
CA LEU A 217 -16.14 6.49 -4.69
C LEU A 217 -17.54 6.24 -5.25
N GLY A 218 -17.78 6.72 -6.45
CA GLY A 218 -19.03 6.54 -7.18
C GLY A 218 -18.84 6.58 -8.71
N PRO A 219 -19.92 6.42 -9.49
CA PRO A 219 -19.84 6.27 -10.95
C PRO A 219 -19.36 7.54 -11.70
N LYS A 220 -19.25 8.68 -11.01
CA LYS A 220 -18.70 9.91 -11.57
C LYS A 220 -17.18 10.01 -11.45
N ASP A 221 -16.60 9.13 -10.63
CA ASP A 221 -15.19 9.21 -10.34
C ASP A 221 -14.33 8.55 -11.41
N ARG A 222 -13.14 9.11 -11.55
CA ARG A 222 -12.03 8.54 -12.32
C ARG A 222 -10.87 8.38 -11.34
N VAL A 223 -10.59 7.13 -10.98
CA VAL A 223 -9.62 6.79 -9.93
C VAL A 223 -8.26 6.55 -10.55
N LEU A 224 -7.26 7.34 -10.19
CA LEU A 224 -5.87 7.09 -10.57
C LEU A 224 -5.22 6.15 -9.54
N GLY A 225 -5.06 4.90 -9.93
CA GLY A 225 -4.52 3.81 -9.11
C GLY A 225 -2.99 3.78 -9.10
N ILE A 226 -2.35 4.72 -8.41
CA ILE A 226 -0.87 4.80 -8.31
C ILE A 226 -0.33 3.71 -7.40
N VAL A 227 -1.06 3.36 -6.33
CA VAL A 227 -0.66 2.29 -5.41
C VAL A 227 -0.40 1.01 -6.18
N PRO A 228 0.78 0.37 -5.99
CA PRO A 228 1.09 -0.85 -6.72
C PRO A 228 0.06 -1.96 -6.51
N MET A 229 -0.39 -2.58 -7.58
CA MET A 229 -1.34 -3.68 -7.52
C MET A 229 -0.78 -4.92 -6.81
N PHE A 230 0.55 -5.06 -6.77
CA PHE A 230 1.21 -6.12 -6.00
C PHE A 230 1.31 -5.82 -4.49
N HIS A 231 0.86 -4.66 -4.01
CA HIS A 231 0.91 -4.30 -2.59
C HIS A 231 -0.49 -4.05 -2.03
N ALA A 232 -0.90 -4.87 -1.04
CA ALA A 232 -2.20 -4.79 -0.37
C ALA A 232 -3.36 -4.57 -1.37
N MET A 233 -3.32 -5.28 -2.51
CA MET A 233 -4.31 -5.25 -3.59
C MET A 233 -4.64 -3.83 -4.09
N SER A 234 -3.61 -2.95 -4.21
CA SER A 234 -3.82 -1.53 -4.58
C SER A 234 -4.88 -0.84 -3.72
N TRP A 235 -4.85 -1.13 -2.41
CA TRP A 235 -5.82 -0.65 -1.40
C TRP A 235 -7.29 -0.99 -1.73
N GLY A 236 -7.52 -2.08 -2.49
CA GLY A 236 -8.85 -2.53 -2.90
C GLY A 236 -9.52 -1.66 -3.96
N LEU A 237 -8.83 -0.63 -4.47
CA LEU A 237 -9.37 0.29 -5.48
C LEU A 237 -9.89 -0.42 -6.74
N PRO A 238 -9.22 -1.46 -7.30
CA PRO A 238 -9.74 -2.17 -8.47
C PRO A 238 -11.11 -2.80 -8.26
N TYR A 239 -11.33 -3.45 -7.12
CA TYR A 239 -12.61 -4.07 -6.78
C TYR A 239 -13.69 -3.02 -6.45
N ALA A 240 -13.32 -1.98 -5.68
CA ALA A 240 -14.23 -0.90 -5.34
C ALA A 240 -14.71 -0.13 -6.58
N ALA A 241 -13.81 0.14 -7.54
CA ALA A 241 -14.14 0.80 -8.79
C ALA A 241 -15.19 0.01 -9.60
N PHE A 242 -14.99 -1.33 -9.76
CA PHE A 242 -15.98 -2.20 -10.42
C PHE A 242 -17.32 -2.26 -9.70
N LEU A 243 -17.29 -2.23 -8.36
CA LEU A 243 -18.50 -2.27 -7.54
C LEU A 243 -19.34 -1.00 -7.69
N CYS A 244 -18.72 0.18 -7.76
CA CYS A 244 -19.41 1.47 -7.81
C CYS A 244 -19.48 2.11 -9.20
N GLY A 245 -18.81 1.55 -10.21
CA GLY A 245 -18.80 2.06 -11.58
C GLY A 245 -17.85 3.25 -11.84
N ALA A 246 -16.90 3.52 -10.95
CA ALA A 246 -15.86 4.51 -11.19
C ALA A 246 -14.90 4.04 -12.29
N SER A 247 -14.47 4.93 -13.19
CA SER A 247 -13.43 4.59 -14.17
C SER A 247 -12.08 4.43 -13.48
N LEU A 248 -11.23 3.51 -13.97
CA LEU A 248 -9.93 3.20 -13.38
C LEU A 248 -8.79 3.59 -14.34
N LEU A 249 -7.87 4.42 -13.85
CA LEU A 249 -6.67 4.83 -14.57
C LEU A 249 -5.48 4.11 -13.97
N LEU A 250 -4.77 3.33 -14.76
CA LEU A 250 -3.66 2.48 -14.36
C LEU A 250 -2.36 3.04 -14.95
N PRO A 251 -1.38 3.45 -14.12
CA PRO A 251 -0.17 4.13 -14.58
C PRO A 251 0.86 3.20 -15.22
N ASP A 252 0.63 1.87 -15.24
CA ASP A 252 1.63 0.88 -15.64
C ASP A 252 2.94 1.07 -14.83
N ARG A 253 4.09 1.16 -15.49
CA ARG A 253 5.42 1.41 -14.89
C ARG A 253 5.74 2.90 -14.69
N PHE A 254 4.87 3.78 -15.11
CA PHE A 254 5.10 5.24 -15.16
C PHE A 254 4.68 5.91 -13.84
N LEU A 255 5.43 5.66 -12.77
CA LEU A 255 5.12 6.10 -11.42
C LEU A 255 5.91 7.35 -10.97
N GLN A 256 6.71 7.96 -11.86
CA GLN A 256 7.45 9.19 -11.59
C GLN A 256 6.53 10.42 -11.68
N ALA A 257 6.95 11.53 -11.07
CA ALA A 257 6.15 12.75 -10.96
C ALA A 257 5.67 13.30 -12.32
N ALA A 258 6.56 13.40 -13.31
CA ALA A 258 6.21 13.95 -14.63
C ALA A 258 5.18 13.09 -15.39
N PRO A 259 5.31 11.76 -15.53
CA PRO A 259 4.25 10.92 -16.08
C PRO A 259 2.93 11.00 -15.31
N ILE A 260 2.95 11.03 -13.98
CA ILE A 260 1.74 11.16 -13.15
C ILE A 260 1.06 12.50 -13.42
N ALA A 261 1.80 13.60 -13.47
CA ALA A 261 1.29 14.92 -13.82
C ALA A 261 0.67 14.94 -15.24
N GLY A 262 1.33 14.29 -16.20
CA GLY A 262 0.80 14.12 -17.56
C GLY A 262 -0.53 13.33 -17.60
N MET A 263 -0.65 12.25 -16.80
CA MET A 263 -1.91 11.51 -16.66
C MET A 263 -3.02 12.36 -16.03
N ILE A 264 -2.69 13.16 -15.00
CA ILE A 264 -3.66 14.04 -14.35
C ILE A 264 -4.22 15.04 -15.36
N ALA A 265 -3.38 15.68 -16.14
CA ALA A 265 -3.79 16.65 -17.15
C ALA A 265 -4.61 16.01 -18.29
N ALA A 266 -4.16 14.85 -18.81
CA ALA A 266 -4.76 14.20 -19.97
C ALA A 266 -6.05 13.42 -19.63
N GLU A 267 -6.03 12.63 -18.55
CA GLU A 267 -7.11 11.70 -18.21
C GLU A 267 -8.06 12.23 -17.13
N ARG A 268 -7.72 13.38 -16.54
CA ARG A 268 -8.57 14.12 -15.60
C ARG A 268 -9.15 13.27 -14.46
N PRO A 269 -8.31 12.57 -13.65
CA PRO A 269 -8.79 11.84 -12.49
C PRO A 269 -9.45 12.77 -11.47
N THR A 270 -10.43 12.25 -10.73
CA THR A 270 -11.10 12.97 -9.64
C THR A 270 -10.53 12.60 -8.28
N VAL A 271 -10.05 11.37 -8.16
CA VAL A 271 -9.46 10.79 -6.94
C VAL A 271 -8.19 10.03 -7.29
N ALA A 272 -7.20 10.11 -6.41
CA ALA A 272 -5.98 9.29 -6.53
C ALA A 272 -5.53 8.81 -5.14
N GLY A 273 -4.77 7.71 -5.11
CA GLY A 273 -4.20 7.18 -3.88
C GLY A 273 -2.71 6.86 -4.04
N ALA A 274 -1.89 7.31 -3.09
CA ALA A 274 -0.47 6.95 -3.03
C ALA A 274 0.14 7.19 -1.64
N VAL A 275 1.40 6.80 -1.47
CA VAL A 275 2.21 7.08 -0.27
C VAL A 275 2.73 8.53 -0.30
N PRO A 276 3.07 9.14 0.86
CA PRO A 276 3.51 10.54 0.94
C PRO A 276 4.67 10.89 0.01
N THR A 277 5.62 9.97 -0.19
CA THR A 277 6.80 10.22 -1.04
C THR A 277 6.45 10.52 -2.50
N ILE A 278 5.45 9.82 -3.05
CA ILE A 278 4.95 10.10 -4.42
C ILE A 278 4.33 11.50 -4.49
N TRP A 279 3.58 11.89 -3.47
CA TRP A 279 2.97 13.21 -3.39
C TRP A 279 4.00 14.31 -3.21
N THR A 280 5.05 14.09 -2.41
CA THR A 280 6.16 15.05 -2.26
C THR A 280 6.88 15.29 -3.60
N ASP A 281 7.18 14.21 -4.34
CA ASP A 281 7.81 14.32 -5.65
C ASP A 281 6.88 15.02 -6.67
N LEU A 282 5.58 14.71 -6.63
CA LEU A 282 4.60 15.37 -7.49
C LEU A 282 4.44 16.85 -7.15
N LEU A 283 4.40 17.23 -5.86
CA LEU A 283 4.32 18.63 -5.44
C LEU A 283 5.49 19.45 -6.00
N ALA A 284 6.72 18.93 -5.88
CA ALA A 284 7.90 19.58 -6.41
C ALA A 284 7.83 19.77 -7.95
N HIS A 285 7.24 18.80 -8.65
CA HIS A 285 7.01 18.90 -10.09
C HIS A 285 5.95 19.96 -10.43
N LEU A 286 4.81 19.95 -9.73
CA LEU A 286 3.72 20.91 -9.95
C LEU A 286 4.12 22.34 -9.62
N ASP A 287 4.98 22.55 -8.60
CA ASP A 287 5.51 23.88 -8.25
C ASP A 287 6.40 24.50 -9.36
N SER A 288 6.93 23.66 -10.25
CA SER A 288 7.86 24.09 -11.32
C SER A 288 7.29 23.96 -12.74
N HIS A 289 6.12 23.36 -12.92
CA HIS A 289 5.49 23.13 -14.22
C HIS A 289 4.01 23.50 -14.16
N ASP A 290 3.52 24.16 -15.21
CA ASP A 290 2.10 24.47 -15.37
C ASP A 290 1.35 23.21 -15.81
N VAL A 291 0.59 22.60 -14.90
CA VAL A 291 -0.17 21.35 -15.12
C VAL A 291 -1.62 21.57 -14.70
N ASP A 292 -2.57 21.27 -15.58
CA ASP A 292 -3.99 21.31 -15.21
C ASP A 292 -4.34 20.17 -14.25
N THR A 293 -4.45 20.50 -12.98
CA THR A 293 -4.87 19.59 -11.90
C THR A 293 -6.34 19.78 -11.47
N SER A 294 -7.10 20.63 -12.16
CA SER A 294 -8.44 21.08 -11.75
C SER A 294 -9.48 19.97 -11.59
N SER A 295 -9.26 18.80 -12.18
CA SER A 295 -10.11 17.62 -12.00
C SER A 295 -9.86 16.88 -10.69
N LEU A 296 -8.64 16.95 -10.14
CA LEU A 296 -8.21 16.21 -8.97
C LEU A 296 -8.55 16.98 -7.70
N ALA A 297 -9.74 16.74 -7.16
CA ALA A 297 -10.21 17.46 -5.98
C ALA A 297 -9.65 16.88 -4.67
N GLU A 298 -9.38 15.57 -4.65
CA GLU A 298 -9.00 14.86 -3.42
C GLU A 298 -8.02 13.73 -3.71
N VAL A 299 -7.07 13.54 -2.79
CA VAL A 299 -6.14 12.42 -2.82
C VAL A 299 -6.09 11.71 -1.46
N ILE A 300 -6.02 10.38 -1.52
CA ILE A 300 -5.88 9.54 -0.35
C ILE A 300 -4.40 9.24 -0.12
N VAL A 301 -3.93 9.53 1.07
CA VAL A 301 -2.54 9.33 1.47
C VAL A 301 -2.46 8.35 2.63
N GLY A 302 -1.70 7.29 2.46
CA GLY A 302 -1.56 6.25 3.48
C GLY A 302 -0.23 5.52 3.39
N GLY A 303 -0.07 4.49 4.20
CA GLY A 303 1.13 3.67 4.23
C GLY A 303 2.24 4.20 5.12
N SER A 304 2.31 5.50 5.37
CA SER A 304 3.13 6.17 6.40
C SER A 304 2.46 7.46 6.84
N ALA A 305 2.97 8.11 7.89
CA ALA A 305 2.45 9.39 8.35
C ALA A 305 2.52 10.43 7.21
N CYS A 306 1.46 11.22 7.07
CA CYS A 306 1.40 12.32 6.11
C CYS A 306 1.80 13.63 6.81
N PRO A 307 2.89 14.29 6.39
CA PRO A 307 3.29 15.55 7.00
C PRO A 307 2.22 16.63 6.84
N PRO A 308 1.85 17.36 7.89
CA PRO A 308 0.93 18.49 7.80
C PRO A 308 1.34 19.53 6.76
N ALA A 309 2.64 19.82 6.64
CA ALA A 309 3.18 20.75 5.65
C ALA A 309 2.85 20.33 4.21
N LEU A 310 2.89 19.02 3.90
CA LEU A 310 2.51 18.50 2.59
C LEU A 310 1.01 18.70 2.33
N MET A 311 0.17 18.46 3.35
CA MET A 311 -1.29 18.65 3.24
C MET A 311 -1.65 20.09 2.94
N HIS A 312 -1.05 21.05 3.66
CA HIS A 312 -1.24 22.48 3.43
C HIS A 312 -0.77 22.91 2.04
N ALA A 313 0.43 22.49 1.64
CA ALA A 313 1.01 22.89 0.36
C ALA A 313 0.12 22.45 -0.83
N PHE A 314 -0.41 21.22 -0.81
CA PHE A 314 -1.32 20.76 -1.86
C PHE A 314 -2.64 21.55 -1.88
N GLU A 315 -3.23 21.84 -0.73
CA GLU A 315 -4.50 22.56 -0.67
C GLU A 315 -4.34 24.03 -1.03
N GLU A 316 -3.32 24.72 -0.50
CA GLU A 316 -3.10 26.16 -0.73
C GLU A 316 -2.62 26.47 -2.16
N ARG A 317 -1.75 25.62 -2.74
CA ARG A 317 -1.12 25.91 -4.03
C ARG A 317 -1.89 25.32 -5.22
N HIS A 318 -2.52 24.15 -5.02
CA HIS A 318 -3.13 23.39 -6.12
C HIS A 318 -4.62 23.09 -5.89
N GLY A 319 -5.20 23.48 -4.75
CA GLY A 319 -6.61 23.22 -4.44
C GLY A 319 -6.94 21.75 -4.21
N ILE A 320 -5.93 20.89 -4.03
CA ILE A 320 -6.09 19.43 -3.86
C ILE A 320 -6.10 19.10 -2.38
N ARG A 321 -7.18 18.48 -1.92
CA ARG A 321 -7.31 18.07 -0.53
C ARG A 321 -6.67 16.71 -0.28
N ILE A 322 -5.79 16.64 0.71
CA ILE A 322 -5.24 15.36 1.19
C ILE A 322 -6.12 14.81 2.31
N ILE A 323 -6.54 13.56 2.17
CA ILE A 323 -7.20 12.75 3.21
C ILE A 323 -6.23 11.64 3.63
N HIS A 324 -5.87 11.65 4.90
CA HIS A 324 -4.99 10.63 5.48
C HIS A 324 -5.78 9.34 5.74
N ALA A 325 -5.16 8.19 5.51
CA ALA A 325 -5.73 6.88 5.81
C ALA A 325 -4.66 5.98 6.46
N TRP A 326 -5.11 5.15 7.39
CA TRP A 326 -4.28 4.13 8.00
C TRP A 326 -4.79 2.73 7.65
N GLY A 327 -3.85 1.83 7.49
CA GLY A 327 -4.11 0.43 7.28
C GLY A 327 -2.82 -0.36 7.07
N MET A 328 -2.96 -1.66 7.01
CA MET A 328 -1.85 -2.61 6.84
C MET A 328 -2.30 -3.80 6.01
N THR A 329 -1.37 -4.62 5.54
CA THR A 329 -1.72 -5.82 4.75
C THR A 329 -2.75 -6.68 5.50
N GLU A 330 -2.60 -6.81 6.81
CA GLU A 330 -3.46 -7.57 7.69
C GLU A 330 -4.88 -7.00 7.85
N THR A 331 -5.15 -5.76 7.41
CA THR A 331 -6.49 -5.15 7.44
C THR A 331 -7.13 -4.98 6.05
N SER A 332 -6.60 -5.60 5.00
CA SER A 332 -7.10 -5.74 3.62
C SER A 332 -7.26 -4.50 2.72
N PRO A 333 -6.62 -3.34 2.88
CA PRO A 333 -5.85 -2.86 4.01
C PRO A 333 -6.55 -1.84 4.91
N LEU A 334 -7.82 -1.44 4.68
CA LEU A 334 -8.46 -0.28 5.30
C LEU A 334 -8.72 -0.46 6.80
N GLY A 335 -8.09 0.39 7.63
CA GLY A 335 -8.30 0.44 9.08
C GLY A 335 -8.93 1.75 9.56
N SER A 336 -8.58 2.91 8.98
CA SER A 336 -9.22 4.20 9.30
C SER A 336 -9.01 5.24 8.19
N VAL A 337 -9.87 6.29 8.16
CA VAL A 337 -9.82 7.39 7.20
C VAL A 337 -10.09 8.72 7.90
N ALA A 338 -9.24 9.73 7.67
CA ALA A 338 -9.25 11.00 8.35
C ALA A 338 -10.25 12.00 7.73
N ARG A 339 -11.50 11.60 7.55
CA ARG A 339 -12.56 12.51 7.15
C ARG A 339 -13.08 13.28 8.35
N PRO A 340 -13.11 14.63 8.29
CA PRO A 340 -13.66 15.44 9.36
C PRO A 340 -15.15 15.14 9.58
N PRO A 341 -15.68 15.37 10.80
CA PRO A 341 -17.11 15.34 11.05
C PRO A 341 -17.88 16.32 10.15
N ALA A 342 -19.09 15.93 9.73
CA ALA A 342 -19.93 16.79 8.92
C ALA A 342 -20.26 18.09 9.66
N GLY A 343 -20.10 19.23 8.97
CA GLY A 343 -20.35 20.57 9.53
C GLY A 343 -19.24 21.09 10.44
N ALA A 344 -18.09 20.45 10.52
CA ALA A 344 -16.93 20.97 11.23
C ALA A 344 -16.48 22.31 10.61
N ASP A 345 -16.11 23.27 11.46
CA ASP A 345 -15.39 24.47 11.00
C ASP A 345 -13.99 24.12 10.49
N GLU A 346 -13.33 25.04 9.83
CA GLU A 346 -12.03 24.82 9.19
C GLU A 346 -10.96 24.35 10.20
N ALA A 347 -10.85 25.00 11.35
CA ALA A 347 -9.86 24.66 12.37
C ALA A 347 -10.11 23.24 12.93
N THR A 348 -11.38 22.89 13.16
CA THR A 348 -11.79 21.56 13.59
C THR A 348 -11.52 20.54 12.50
N ALA A 349 -11.85 20.84 11.23
CA ALA A 349 -11.59 19.95 10.11
C ALA A 349 -10.09 19.62 9.98
N TRP A 350 -9.20 20.61 10.09
CA TRP A 350 -7.76 20.40 10.08
C TRP A 350 -7.29 19.51 11.23
N ARG A 351 -7.79 19.72 12.45
CA ARG A 351 -7.44 18.87 13.60
C ARG A 351 -7.74 17.39 13.35
N TYR A 352 -8.88 17.07 12.74
CA TYR A 352 -9.23 15.68 12.41
C TYR A 352 -8.42 15.13 11.24
N ARG A 353 -8.08 15.94 10.25
CA ARG A 353 -7.29 15.54 9.09
C ARG A 353 -5.83 15.21 9.44
N TYR A 354 -5.28 15.76 10.52
CA TYR A 354 -3.94 15.41 11.00
C TYR A 354 -3.89 14.04 11.69
N THR A 355 -5.03 13.47 12.06
CA THR A 355 -5.08 12.12 12.64
C THR A 355 -4.92 11.05 11.54
N GLN A 356 -4.82 9.76 11.94
CA GLN A 356 -4.92 8.66 11.00
C GLN A 356 -6.37 8.32 10.65
N GLY A 357 -7.31 9.00 11.28
CA GLY A 357 -8.71 8.99 10.92
C GLY A 357 -9.59 8.11 11.79
N ARG A 358 -10.87 8.12 11.41
CA ARG A 358 -11.93 7.39 12.09
C ARG A 358 -11.97 5.95 11.63
N VAL A 359 -12.10 5.05 12.60
CA VAL A 359 -12.26 3.62 12.36
C VAL A 359 -13.63 3.36 11.73
N PRO A 360 -13.72 2.64 10.59
CA PRO A 360 -14.99 2.37 9.91
C PRO A 360 -15.82 1.32 10.65
N ALA A 361 -17.14 1.29 10.39
CA ALA A 361 -18.08 0.41 11.08
C ALA A 361 -17.76 -1.09 11.04
N GLY A 362 -17.00 -1.53 10.02
CA GLY A 362 -16.57 -2.93 9.90
C GLY A 362 -15.33 -3.29 10.72
N VAL A 363 -14.67 -2.33 11.37
CA VAL A 363 -13.47 -2.56 12.18
C VAL A 363 -13.74 -2.14 13.62
N GLU A 364 -13.47 -3.03 14.55
CA GLU A 364 -13.38 -2.68 15.97
C GLU A 364 -11.93 -2.36 16.32
N ALA A 365 -11.71 -1.31 17.11
CA ALA A 365 -10.40 -0.90 17.58
C ALA A 365 -10.37 -0.72 19.09
N ARG A 366 -9.22 -1.01 19.70
CA ARG A 366 -8.96 -0.72 21.10
C ARG A 366 -7.49 -0.35 21.32
N ILE A 367 -7.23 0.40 22.37
CA ILE A 367 -5.87 0.72 22.83
C ILE A 367 -5.55 -0.15 24.04
N VAL A 368 -4.37 -0.76 24.04
CA VAL A 368 -3.93 -1.71 25.10
C VAL A 368 -2.59 -1.26 25.66
N GLY A 369 -2.52 -1.14 26.97
CA GLY A 369 -1.30 -0.77 27.70
C GLY A 369 -0.30 -1.93 27.79
N PRO A 370 0.94 -1.65 28.28
CA PRO A 370 2.05 -2.63 28.32
C PRO A 370 1.73 -3.92 29.11
N GLN A 371 0.76 -3.87 30.01
CA GLN A 371 0.34 -5.02 30.84
C GLN A 371 -0.83 -5.81 30.22
N GLY A 372 -1.19 -5.56 28.96
CA GLY A 372 -2.32 -6.19 28.27
C GLY A 372 -3.69 -5.66 28.71
N ARG A 373 -3.74 -4.58 29.49
CA ARG A 373 -4.99 -3.98 29.96
C ARG A 373 -5.53 -3.00 28.93
N ARG A 374 -6.80 -3.14 28.57
CA ARG A 374 -7.51 -2.16 27.74
C ARG A 374 -7.50 -0.78 28.40
N LEU A 375 -7.12 0.24 27.67
CA LEU A 375 -7.16 1.65 28.07
C LEU A 375 -8.44 2.33 27.57
N PRO A 376 -8.87 3.45 28.19
CA PRO A 376 -10.02 4.20 27.73
C PRO A 376 -9.75 4.86 26.36
N ALA A 377 -10.81 4.98 25.54
CA ALA A 377 -10.77 5.74 24.30
C ALA A 377 -11.09 7.22 24.62
N ASP A 378 -10.14 7.92 25.26
CA ASP A 378 -10.28 9.30 25.75
C ASP A 378 -9.47 10.32 24.93
N GLY A 379 -8.79 9.87 23.88
CA GLY A 379 -7.91 10.67 23.03
C GLY A 379 -6.55 11.00 23.64
N THR A 380 -6.28 10.55 24.87
CA THR A 380 -5.04 10.87 25.62
C THR A 380 -4.29 9.64 26.11
N SER A 381 -5.00 8.57 26.45
CA SER A 381 -4.39 7.31 26.90
C SER A 381 -3.64 6.64 25.75
N VAL A 382 -2.31 6.54 25.88
CA VAL A 382 -1.41 5.97 24.87
C VAL A 382 -1.17 4.49 25.10
N GLY A 383 -1.28 3.69 24.04
CA GLY A 383 -1.00 2.26 24.07
C GLY A 383 -0.93 1.66 22.67
N GLU A 384 -0.74 0.34 22.59
CA GLU A 384 -0.73 -0.40 21.35
C GLU A 384 -2.15 -0.50 20.77
N LEU A 385 -2.28 -0.24 19.48
CA LEU A 385 -3.53 -0.40 18.74
C LEU A 385 -3.77 -1.89 18.46
N GLU A 386 -4.92 -2.39 18.86
CA GLU A 386 -5.42 -3.70 18.47
C GLU A 386 -6.73 -3.55 17.69
N VAL A 387 -6.89 -4.33 16.61
CA VAL A 387 -8.06 -4.28 15.73
C VAL A 387 -8.62 -5.67 15.45
N ARG A 388 -9.92 -5.73 15.12
CA ARG A 388 -10.56 -6.92 14.57
C ARG A 388 -11.71 -6.53 13.65
N GLY A 389 -12.09 -7.43 12.74
CA GLY A 389 -13.22 -7.17 11.82
C GLY A 389 -13.28 -8.18 10.69
N PRO A 390 -14.33 -8.14 9.85
CA PRO A 390 -14.58 -9.13 8.81
C PRO A 390 -13.56 -9.12 7.65
N TRP A 391 -12.71 -8.09 7.57
CA TRP A 391 -11.59 -8.00 6.63
C TRP A 391 -10.23 -7.83 7.32
N VAL A 392 -10.17 -8.08 8.63
CA VAL A 392 -8.92 -8.18 9.39
C VAL A 392 -8.52 -9.64 9.46
N THR A 393 -7.26 -9.95 9.11
CA THR A 393 -6.78 -11.33 9.15
C THR A 393 -6.70 -11.87 10.58
N GLY A 394 -6.98 -13.15 10.76
CA GLY A 394 -6.87 -13.83 12.05
C GLY A 394 -5.64 -14.72 12.17
N ARG A 395 -4.86 -14.92 11.09
CA ARG A 395 -3.60 -15.70 11.07
C ARG A 395 -2.84 -15.44 9.77
N TYR A 396 -1.57 -15.78 9.76
CA TYR A 396 -0.77 -15.80 8.53
C TYR A 396 -0.90 -17.15 7.80
N VAL A 397 -0.58 -17.12 6.51
CA VAL A 397 -0.57 -18.32 5.66
C VAL A 397 0.57 -19.23 6.08
N GLY A 398 0.28 -20.54 6.18
CA GLY A 398 1.23 -21.55 6.63
C GLY A 398 1.25 -21.79 8.13
N ASP A 399 0.68 -20.91 8.95
CA ASP A 399 0.57 -21.12 10.39
C ASP A 399 -0.56 -22.13 10.69
N GLU A 400 -0.26 -23.19 11.43
CA GLU A 400 -1.28 -24.14 11.90
C GLU A 400 -2.21 -23.50 12.93
N THR A 401 -1.65 -22.69 13.83
CA THR A 401 -2.36 -21.89 14.82
C THR A 401 -1.96 -20.42 14.71
N PRO A 402 -2.86 -19.49 15.07
CA PRO A 402 -2.48 -18.07 15.14
C PRO A 402 -1.29 -17.84 16.07
N ASP A 403 -0.35 -17.00 15.63
CA ASP A 403 0.76 -16.55 16.48
C ASP A 403 0.20 -15.70 17.64
N GLU A 404 0.31 -16.17 18.88
CA GLU A 404 -0.26 -15.51 20.06
C GLU A 404 0.39 -14.15 20.39
N GLU A 405 1.57 -13.86 19.85
CA GLU A 405 2.18 -12.53 19.97
C GLU A 405 1.50 -11.51 19.07
N THR A 406 1.03 -11.94 17.89
CA THR A 406 0.35 -11.10 16.90
C THR A 406 -1.17 -11.18 17.01
N PHE A 407 -1.72 -12.38 17.27
CA PHE A 407 -3.17 -12.63 17.33
C PHE A 407 -3.56 -13.11 18.71
N ARG A 408 -4.14 -12.23 19.53
CA ARG A 408 -4.52 -12.55 20.90
C ARG A 408 -6.03 -12.35 21.11
N ASP A 409 -6.71 -13.38 21.63
CA ASP A 409 -8.14 -13.32 22.00
C ASP A 409 -9.03 -12.81 20.85
N GLY A 410 -8.69 -13.16 19.59
CA GLY A 410 -9.42 -12.73 18.41
C GLY A 410 -9.14 -11.26 17.98
N TRP A 411 -8.06 -10.66 18.48
CA TRP A 411 -7.57 -9.35 18.09
C TRP A 411 -6.22 -9.43 17.40
N LEU A 412 -6.05 -8.66 16.33
CA LEU A 412 -4.76 -8.40 15.70
C LEU A 412 -4.06 -7.27 16.46
N ARG A 413 -2.86 -7.55 16.97
CA ARG A 413 -1.93 -6.55 17.49
C ARG A 413 -1.18 -5.93 16.31
N THR A 414 -1.39 -4.64 16.08
CA THR A 414 -0.87 -3.98 14.89
C THR A 414 0.61 -3.60 15.00
N GLY A 415 1.13 -3.51 16.22
CA GLY A 415 2.43 -2.94 16.52
C GLY A 415 2.48 -1.42 16.34
N ASP A 416 1.36 -0.76 16.07
CA ASP A 416 1.26 0.70 16.05
C ASP A 416 0.82 1.20 17.44
N VAL A 417 1.41 2.31 17.89
CA VAL A 417 1.16 2.93 19.20
C VAL A 417 0.50 4.28 18.99
N GLY A 418 -0.52 4.57 19.80
CA GLY A 418 -1.24 5.82 19.69
C GLY A 418 -2.39 5.93 20.67
N THR A 419 -3.32 6.84 20.36
CA THR A 419 -4.54 7.11 21.12
C THR A 419 -5.77 6.89 20.28
N LEU A 420 -6.90 6.61 20.93
CA LEU A 420 -8.21 6.53 20.29
C LEU A 420 -9.15 7.50 21.00
N SER A 421 -9.80 8.37 20.24
CA SER A 421 -10.74 9.34 20.78
C SER A 421 -12.13 8.71 21.02
N PRO A 422 -13.01 9.35 21.85
CA PRO A 422 -14.35 8.85 22.11
C PRO A 422 -15.23 8.74 20.85
N ASP A 423 -14.95 9.53 19.82
CA ASP A 423 -15.65 9.55 18.53
C ASP A 423 -14.94 8.67 17.47
N GLY A 424 -13.96 7.85 17.90
CA GLY A 424 -13.37 6.79 17.10
C GLY A 424 -12.22 7.22 16.19
N TYR A 425 -11.63 8.40 16.40
CA TYR A 425 -10.44 8.83 15.64
C TYR A 425 -9.17 8.31 16.27
N LEU A 426 -8.33 7.74 15.42
CA LEU A 426 -7.03 7.18 15.74
C LEU A 426 -5.95 8.24 15.52
N THR A 427 -5.11 8.47 16.53
CA THR A 427 -3.88 9.27 16.39
C THR A 427 -2.70 8.39 16.73
N LEU A 428 -1.93 7.99 15.71
CA LEU A 428 -0.72 7.19 15.90
C LEU A 428 0.47 8.11 16.21
N THR A 429 1.23 7.72 17.21
CA THR A 429 2.45 8.41 17.59
C THR A 429 3.67 7.77 16.96
N ASP A 430 3.72 6.42 16.90
CA ASP A 430 4.83 5.69 16.28
C ASP A 430 4.52 4.18 16.17
N ARG A 431 5.48 3.43 15.63
CA ARG A 431 5.53 1.97 15.76
C ARG A 431 6.17 1.58 17.08
N ALA A 432 5.68 0.54 17.76
CA ALA A 432 6.22 0.04 19.03
C ALA A 432 7.73 -0.27 18.96
N LYS A 433 8.23 -0.65 17.78
CA LYS A 433 9.66 -0.89 17.49
C LYS A 433 10.46 0.36 17.11
N ASP A 434 9.81 1.46 16.76
CA ASP A 434 10.43 2.70 16.29
C ASP A 434 10.31 3.83 17.32
N VAL A 435 9.39 3.70 18.28
CA VAL A 435 9.33 4.57 19.47
C VAL A 435 10.68 4.57 20.17
N ILE A 436 11.23 5.75 20.40
CA ILE A 436 12.54 5.92 21.01
C ILE A 436 12.38 5.91 22.53
N LYS A 437 12.95 4.92 23.19
CA LYS A 437 12.81 4.70 24.64
C LYS A 437 13.94 5.39 25.38
N SER A 438 13.73 6.64 25.77
CA SER A 438 14.76 7.48 26.37
C SER A 438 14.47 7.74 27.84
N GLY A 439 15.27 7.17 28.74
CA GLY A 439 15.19 7.43 30.18
C GLY A 439 13.87 7.00 30.83
N GLY A 440 13.16 6.03 30.26
CA GLY A 440 11.84 5.59 30.73
C GLY A 440 10.66 6.32 30.07
N GLU A 441 10.92 7.36 29.30
CA GLU A 441 9.94 8.10 28.53
C GLU A 441 9.98 7.72 27.05
N TRP A 442 8.89 7.97 26.34
CA TRP A 442 8.75 7.67 24.93
C TRP A 442 8.87 8.95 24.09
N ILE A 443 9.72 8.91 23.06
CA ILE A 443 9.85 9.97 22.07
C ILE A 443 9.30 9.45 20.74
N SER A 444 8.35 10.16 20.17
CA SER A 444 7.82 9.86 18.84
C SER A 444 8.82 10.27 17.77
N SER A 445 9.32 9.31 17.01
CA SER A 445 10.17 9.59 15.86
C SER A 445 9.42 10.33 14.76
N VAL A 446 8.13 10.02 14.58
CA VAL A 446 7.24 10.64 13.58
C VAL A 446 6.96 12.11 13.92
N GLU A 447 6.78 12.46 15.19
CA GLU A 447 6.59 13.85 15.62
C GLU A 447 7.81 14.70 15.28
N LEU A 448 9.01 14.17 15.57
CA LEU A 448 10.27 14.85 15.24
C LEU A 448 10.47 14.99 13.73
N GLU A 449 10.15 13.96 12.95
CA GLU A 449 10.20 13.97 11.48
C GLU A 449 9.26 15.03 10.88
N ASN A 450 8.00 15.05 11.33
CA ASN A 450 7.02 16.02 10.85
C ASN A 450 7.41 17.47 11.18
N ALA A 451 7.91 17.70 12.39
CA ALA A 451 8.39 19.03 12.80
C ALA A 451 9.59 19.47 11.95
N LEU A 452 10.55 18.57 11.68
CA LEU A 452 11.69 18.88 10.81
C LEU A 452 11.29 19.15 9.36
N MET A 453 10.34 18.39 8.82
CA MET A 453 9.85 18.58 7.44
C MET A 453 9.02 19.87 7.26
N ALA A 454 8.65 20.56 8.33
CA ALA A 454 8.08 21.91 8.26
C ALA A 454 9.12 23.00 7.95
N HIS A 455 10.42 22.72 8.08
CA HIS A 455 11.48 23.67 7.74
C HIS A 455 11.67 23.77 6.23
N SER A 456 11.77 24.99 5.68
CA SER A 456 11.84 25.25 4.23
C SER A 456 13.00 24.57 3.50
N ASP A 457 14.11 24.38 4.19
CA ASP A 457 15.33 23.77 3.65
C ASP A 457 15.33 22.23 3.73
N VAL A 458 14.37 21.61 4.44
CA VAL A 458 14.29 20.15 4.62
C VAL A 458 13.35 19.54 3.58
N VAL A 459 13.84 18.56 2.84
CA VAL A 459 13.04 17.76 1.87
C VAL A 459 12.52 16.50 2.53
N GLU A 460 13.40 15.80 3.27
CA GLU A 460 13.06 14.57 3.99
C GLU A 460 13.73 14.57 5.36
N ALA A 461 13.04 14.00 6.35
CA ALA A 461 13.60 13.72 7.66
C ALA A 461 13.25 12.30 8.08
N CYS A 462 14.22 11.59 8.64
CA CYS A 462 14.00 10.28 9.23
C CYS A 462 14.71 10.23 10.59
N VAL A 463 13.95 9.94 11.65
CA VAL A 463 14.47 9.91 13.03
C VAL A 463 14.39 8.49 13.56
N VAL A 464 15.48 8.03 14.17
CA VAL A 464 15.57 6.68 14.75
C VAL A 464 16.16 6.72 16.16
N GLY A 465 15.75 5.78 17.00
CA GLY A 465 16.43 5.53 18.26
C GLY A 465 17.77 4.85 18.00
N VAL A 466 18.83 5.37 18.62
CA VAL A 466 20.16 4.76 18.64
C VAL A 466 20.62 4.55 20.09
N PRO A 467 21.43 3.52 20.37
CA PRO A 467 21.87 3.21 21.73
C PRO A 467 22.56 4.38 22.41
N ASP A 468 22.23 4.60 23.69
CA ASP A 468 22.82 5.60 24.55
C ASP A 468 23.09 5.01 25.95
N GLN A 469 24.30 5.21 26.48
CA GLN A 469 24.72 4.62 27.74
C GLN A 469 23.93 5.13 28.97
N ARG A 470 23.44 6.37 28.91
CA ARG A 470 22.74 7.00 30.03
C ARG A 470 21.23 6.82 29.94
N TRP A 471 20.68 6.91 28.73
CA TRP A 471 19.24 7.01 28.51
C TRP A 471 18.62 5.76 27.88
N GLY A 472 19.43 4.73 27.58
CA GLY A 472 19.04 3.55 26.82
C GLY A 472 19.03 3.83 25.33
N GLU A 473 18.19 4.74 24.87
CA GLU A 473 18.16 5.22 23.49
C GLU A 473 18.10 6.76 23.45
N ARG A 474 18.68 7.33 22.38
CA ARG A 474 18.52 8.76 22.03
C ARG A 474 18.20 8.91 20.54
N PRO A 475 17.48 9.99 20.17
CA PRO A 475 17.16 10.24 18.77
C PRO A 475 18.42 10.56 17.95
N LEU A 476 18.55 9.91 16.79
CA LEU A 476 19.40 10.30 15.67
C LEU A 476 18.49 10.85 14.57
N ALA A 477 18.69 12.12 14.18
CA ALA A 477 17.99 12.73 13.05
C ALA A 477 18.84 12.64 11.78
N THR A 478 18.31 12.02 10.73
CA THR A 478 18.88 12.09 9.38
C THR A 478 17.99 13.00 8.54
N VAL A 479 18.59 13.93 7.81
CA VAL A 479 17.88 14.92 6.99
C VAL A 479 18.42 14.98 5.57
N VAL A 480 17.53 15.15 4.61
CA VAL A 480 17.84 15.49 3.22
C VAL A 480 17.51 16.97 3.05
N LEU A 481 18.49 17.74 2.64
CA LEU A 481 18.33 19.17 2.44
C LEU A 481 18.05 19.51 0.97
N ARG A 482 17.31 20.57 0.75
CA ARG A 482 17.06 21.12 -0.59
C ARG A 482 18.37 21.57 -1.23
N GLU A 483 18.48 21.45 -2.55
CA GLU A 483 19.63 21.97 -3.28
C GLU A 483 19.81 23.49 -3.02
N GLY A 484 21.03 23.88 -2.63
CA GLY A 484 21.34 25.26 -2.26
C GLY A 484 20.92 25.67 -0.85
N ALA A 485 20.39 24.77 -0.04
CA ALA A 485 20.03 25.01 1.36
C ALA A 485 21.23 25.51 2.17
N LYS A 486 20.96 26.44 3.09
CA LYS A 486 21.97 27.05 3.98
C LYS A 486 21.86 26.59 5.41
N ALA A 487 20.73 25.96 5.78
CA ALA A 487 20.47 25.52 7.13
C ALA A 487 21.50 24.50 7.61
N GLY A 488 22.15 24.80 8.72
CA GLY A 488 23.01 23.87 9.44
C GLY A 488 22.24 23.06 10.48
N VAL A 489 22.80 21.91 10.92
CA VAL A 489 22.15 21.06 11.93
C VAL A 489 21.83 21.76 13.25
N ALA A 490 22.62 22.78 13.63
CA ALA A 490 22.35 23.60 14.82
C ALA A 490 21.09 24.48 14.64
N GLU A 491 20.87 25.02 13.45
CA GLU A 491 19.68 25.79 13.11
C GLU A 491 18.44 24.88 13.07
N LEU A 492 18.52 23.71 12.43
CA LEU A 492 17.44 22.74 12.42
C LEU A 492 17.07 22.25 13.83
N ARG A 493 18.06 22.07 14.71
CA ARG A 493 17.82 21.75 16.13
C ARG A 493 17.13 22.89 16.85
N GLY A 494 17.52 24.15 16.57
CA GLY A 494 16.85 25.33 17.10
C GLY A 494 15.38 25.42 16.66
N PHE A 495 15.13 25.23 15.38
CA PHE A 495 13.79 25.17 14.80
C PHE A 495 12.93 24.08 15.45
N LEU A 496 13.47 22.86 15.58
CA LEU A 496 12.78 21.74 16.22
C LEU A 496 12.45 22.04 17.70
N ALA A 497 13.30 22.79 18.41
CA ALA A 497 13.10 23.15 19.82
C ALA A 497 11.90 24.10 20.07
N GLU A 498 11.35 24.72 19.03
CA GLU A 498 10.11 25.48 19.10
C GLU A 498 8.86 24.61 19.16
N SER A 499 8.97 23.36 18.67
CA SER A 499 7.82 22.44 18.50
C SER A 499 7.82 21.30 19.52
N VAL A 500 8.97 20.91 20.10
CA VAL A 500 9.08 19.75 21.00
C VAL A 500 9.83 20.11 22.29
N ALA A 501 9.64 19.30 23.33
CA ALA A 501 10.32 19.50 24.60
C ALA A 501 11.84 19.27 24.45
N ARG A 502 12.66 20.04 25.21
CA ARG A 502 14.13 19.99 25.11
C ARG A 502 14.71 18.57 25.25
N TRP A 503 14.14 17.74 26.09
CA TRP A 503 14.63 16.40 26.35
C TRP A 503 14.36 15.44 25.17
N GLN A 504 13.45 15.77 24.25
CA GLN A 504 13.14 15.01 23.03
C GLN A 504 14.10 15.35 21.87
N LEU A 505 14.83 16.46 21.97
CA LEU A 505 15.67 16.93 20.87
C LEU A 505 16.80 15.94 20.53
N PRO A 506 17.03 15.67 19.23
CA PRO A 506 18.16 14.88 18.79
C PRO A 506 19.49 15.55 19.17
N GLU A 507 20.42 14.75 19.65
CA GLU A 507 21.80 15.14 19.89
C GLU A 507 22.70 14.71 18.75
N ARG A 508 22.28 13.70 17.97
CA ARG A 508 23.01 13.13 16.84
C ARG A 508 22.28 13.46 15.54
N TRP A 509 23.05 13.98 14.58
CA TRP A 509 22.52 14.47 13.30
C TRP A 509 23.37 13.99 12.14
N ALA A 510 22.75 13.62 11.03
CA ALA A 510 23.44 13.35 9.77
C ALA A 510 22.69 13.98 8.60
N VAL A 511 23.40 14.70 7.74
CA VAL A 511 22.86 15.14 6.45
C VAL A 511 23.20 14.06 5.43
N ILE A 512 22.20 13.60 4.70
CA ILE A 512 22.31 12.49 3.74
C ILE A 512 21.69 12.90 2.40
N ASP A 513 22.10 12.24 1.31
CA ASP A 513 21.58 12.52 -0.04
C ASP A 513 20.15 12.01 -0.23
N ALA A 514 19.79 10.89 0.38
CA ALA A 514 18.44 10.32 0.35
C ALA A 514 18.20 9.44 1.58
N VAL A 515 16.96 9.44 2.09
CA VAL A 515 16.52 8.49 3.11
C VAL A 515 16.34 7.11 2.46
N PRO A 516 16.93 6.03 3.02
CA PRO A 516 16.69 4.67 2.54
C PRO A 516 15.19 4.35 2.54
N ARG A 517 14.73 3.63 1.50
CA ARG A 517 13.32 3.28 1.33
C ARG A 517 13.12 1.78 1.22
N THR A 518 11.99 1.30 1.74
CA THR A 518 11.52 -0.07 1.55
C THR A 518 11.05 -0.28 0.10
N SER A 519 10.82 -1.53 -0.28
CA SER A 519 10.28 -1.91 -1.60
C SER A 519 8.93 -1.26 -1.95
N VAL A 520 8.21 -0.74 -0.97
CA VAL A 520 6.92 -0.06 -1.13
C VAL A 520 7.00 1.46 -0.96
N GLY A 521 8.22 2.03 -0.92
CA GLY A 521 8.47 3.47 -0.89
C GLY A 521 8.41 4.13 0.49
N LYS A 522 8.25 3.37 1.59
CA LYS A 522 8.31 3.88 2.97
C LYS A 522 9.76 4.10 3.41
N PHE A 523 10.01 5.00 4.34
CA PHE A 523 11.33 5.13 4.96
C PHE A 523 11.76 3.83 5.65
N ASP A 524 12.98 3.40 5.37
CA ASP A 524 13.56 2.21 5.97
C ASP A 524 14.41 2.58 7.19
N LYS A 525 13.74 2.74 8.33
CA LYS A 525 14.38 3.06 9.62
C LYS A 525 15.40 2.00 10.05
N LYS A 526 15.20 0.73 9.65
CA LYS A 526 16.14 -0.35 9.93
C LYS A 526 17.47 -0.14 9.20
N ALA A 527 17.41 0.23 7.91
CA ALA A 527 18.60 0.56 7.13
C ALA A 527 19.34 1.78 7.70
N VAL A 528 18.61 2.80 8.19
CA VAL A 528 19.23 3.97 8.85
C VAL A 528 19.97 3.55 10.13
N ARG A 529 19.36 2.71 10.98
CA ARG A 529 20.02 2.18 12.20
C ARG A 529 21.26 1.34 11.88
N ALA A 530 21.19 0.49 10.83
CA ALA A 530 22.32 -0.33 10.39
C ALA A 530 23.49 0.55 9.93
N ARG A 531 23.25 1.53 9.06
CA ARG A 531 24.27 2.48 8.61
C ARG A 531 24.91 3.26 9.78
N TYR A 532 24.12 3.62 10.78
CA TYR A 532 24.65 4.25 11.99
C TYR A 532 25.57 3.30 12.77
N ALA A 533 25.14 2.05 12.98
CA ALA A 533 25.91 1.05 13.72
C ALA A 533 27.23 0.67 13.00
N GLU A 534 27.24 0.68 11.67
CA GLU A 534 28.40 0.42 10.81
C GLU A 534 29.33 1.64 10.66
N GLY A 535 28.91 2.82 11.13
CA GLY A 535 29.69 4.05 11.01
C GLY A 535 29.63 4.71 9.63
N ASP A 536 28.65 4.33 8.80
CA ASP A 536 28.49 4.81 7.42
C ASP A 536 27.75 6.14 7.32
N LEU A 537 27.38 6.74 8.46
CA LEU A 537 26.78 8.07 8.52
C LEU A 537 27.77 9.10 9.08
N ALA A 538 27.89 10.22 8.38
CA ALA A 538 28.68 11.38 8.89
C ALA A 538 27.91 12.09 10.02
N VAL A 539 27.92 11.49 11.21
CA VAL A 539 27.16 11.98 12.37
C VAL A 539 27.87 13.19 12.99
N ARG A 540 27.11 14.25 13.24
CA ARG A 540 27.50 15.40 14.06
C ARG A 540 26.78 15.33 15.39
N GLU A 541 27.53 15.42 16.49
CA GLU A 541 26.96 15.52 17.83
C GLU A 541 26.82 17.00 18.22
N LEU A 542 25.63 17.37 18.69
CA LEU A 542 25.35 18.67 19.28
C LEU A 542 25.12 18.44 20.77
N THR A 543 26.14 18.74 21.59
CA THR A 543 26.03 18.68 23.04
C THR A 543 24.98 19.66 23.54
N SER A 544 24.13 19.20 24.47
CA SER A 544 23.22 20.06 25.21
C SER A 544 24.05 21.02 26.04
N SER A 545 24.11 22.30 25.64
CA SER A 545 24.65 23.37 26.51
C SER A 545 23.61 23.70 27.59
#